data_9c9da08afbdedee2edc72941ca23db0f
#
_entry.id   9c9da08afbdedee2edc72941ca23db0f
#
_cell.length_a   1.000
_cell.length_b   1.000
_cell.length_c   1.000
_cell.angle_alpha   90.00
_cell.angle_beta   90.00
_cell.angle_gamma   90.00
#
_symmetry.space_group_name_H-M   'P 1'
#
loop_
_entity.id
_entity.type
_entity.pdbx_description
1 polymer ?
#
loop_
_entity_poly.entity_id
_entity_poly.type
_entity_poly.pdbx_seq_one_letter_code
_entity_poly.pdbx_strand_id
1 'polypeptide(L)'
;MNEWHKTLKQYGFLRKTTAQIFKFGVAMEVCKDNPMSKTLLPRKIEEEQPLKFYTKDQLQLFLQNTKENNSVKLYTFFRLLAYTGMRKSEALALQWEDIDYFNKTITIGKTIAQDEFNQVVLQVPKTKNSSRTIQLDDFTLKQLRIWQQEQMKIMILYGYNTNSPKQFLFTTNTNKLYYPQVVNDWLDWIYKKTPMEPQITPHGFRHTHCSLLFESGASIKEVQERLGHKDIKTTMNIYAHVTPQSVKKTGDRFAKFMGE
;
A
#
# COMPACT_ATOMS: atom_id res chain seq x y z
N MET A 1 2.56 14.61 -30.69
CA MET A 1 1.71 13.68 -29.90
C MET A 1 1.69 12.29 -30.48
N ASN A 2 1.40 12.12 -31.80
CA ASN A 2 1.36 10.79 -32.43
C ASN A 2 2.71 10.03 -32.39
N GLU A 3 3.83 10.72 -32.48
CA GLU A 3 5.15 10.10 -32.31
C GLU A 3 5.41 9.70 -30.87
N TRP A 4 5.05 10.56 -29.90
CA TRP A 4 5.19 10.23 -28.47
C TRP A 4 4.36 9.00 -28.08
N HIS A 5 3.17 8.85 -28.66
CA HIS A 5 2.31 7.67 -28.44
C HIS A 5 3.00 6.37 -28.87
N LYS A 6 3.78 6.41 -29.97
CA LYS A 6 4.48 5.22 -30.50
C LYS A 6 5.74 4.88 -29.73
N THR A 7 6.44 5.89 -29.19
CA THR A 7 7.80 5.73 -28.63
C THR A 7 7.86 5.77 -27.11
N LEU A 8 6.92 6.43 -26.44
CA LEU A 8 6.97 6.70 -25.01
C LEU A 8 5.81 6.07 -24.24
N LYS A 9 6.11 5.17 -23.32
CA LYS A 9 5.08 4.55 -22.46
C LYS A 9 4.29 5.57 -21.62
N GLN A 10 4.90 6.71 -21.27
CA GLN A 10 4.31 7.75 -20.40
C GLN A 10 3.96 9.04 -21.14
N TYR A 11 3.64 8.99 -22.43
CA TYR A 11 3.30 10.18 -23.22
C TYR A 11 2.14 11.01 -22.63
N GLY A 12 1.18 10.36 -21.96
CA GLY A 12 0.08 11.04 -21.27
C GLY A 12 0.56 11.91 -20.10
N PHE A 13 1.59 11.47 -19.38
CA PHE A 13 2.22 12.26 -18.33
C PHE A 13 2.93 13.49 -18.92
N LEU A 14 3.70 13.31 -20.00
CA LEU A 14 4.36 14.41 -20.69
C LEU A 14 3.35 15.47 -21.19
N ARG A 15 2.23 15.02 -21.80
CA ARG A 15 1.16 15.94 -22.18
C ARG A 15 0.60 16.73 -20.99
N LYS A 16 0.35 16.05 -19.87
CA LYS A 16 -0.17 16.68 -18.65
C LYS A 16 0.81 17.73 -18.11
N THR A 17 2.08 17.39 -18.04
CA THR A 17 3.13 18.32 -17.59
C THR A 17 3.25 19.52 -18.51
N THR A 18 3.29 19.29 -19.84
CA THR A 18 3.31 20.39 -20.83
C THR A 18 2.07 21.28 -20.72
N ALA A 19 0.88 20.67 -20.51
CA ALA A 19 -0.35 21.44 -20.30
C ALA A 19 -0.29 22.32 -19.03
N GLN A 20 0.35 21.85 -17.97
CA GLN A 20 0.54 22.64 -16.74
C GLN A 20 1.49 23.82 -16.96
N ILE A 21 2.59 23.61 -17.71
CA ILE A 21 3.54 24.69 -18.06
C ILE A 21 2.82 25.79 -18.87
N PHE A 22 2.07 25.41 -19.91
CA PHE A 22 1.32 26.39 -20.68
C PHE A 22 0.20 27.06 -19.87
N LYS A 23 -0.47 26.33 -18.96
CA LYS A 23 -1.44 26.92 -18.05
C LYS A 23 -0.82 28.02 -17.18
N PHE A 24 0.39 27.77 -16.67
CA PHE A 24 1.15 28.76 -15.92
C PHE A 24 1.54 29.95 -16.82
N GLY A 25 2.06 29.70 -18.05
CA GLY A 25 2.39 30.73 -19.00
C GLY A 25 1.21 31.63 -19.39
N VAL A 26 0.01 31.09 -19.49
CA VAL A 26 -1.24 31.85 -19.71
C VAL A 26 -1.57 32.70 -18.48
N ALA A 27 -1.42 32.16 -17.27
CA ALA A 27 -1.66 32.89 -16.04
C ALA A 27 -0.67 34.03 -15.81
N MET A 28 0.54 33.93 -16.36
CA MET A 28 1.58 34.95 -16.33
C MET A 28 1.56 35.89 -17.57
N GLU A 29 0.53 35.76 -18.41
CA GLU A 29 0.35 36.53 -19.65
C GLU A 29 1.48 36.39 -20.69
N VAL A 30 2.33 35.37 -20.55
CA VAL A 30 3.43 35.03 -21.49
C VAL A 30 2.89 34.33 -22.73
N CYS A 31 1.76 33.59 -22.61
CA CYS A 31 1.10 32.88 -23.70
C CYS A 31 -0.36 33.32 -23.79
N LYS A 32 -0.92 33.40 -25.00
CA LYS A 32 -2.35 33.72 -25.21
C LYS A 32 -3.29 32.59 -24.86
N ASP A 33 -2.92 31.36 -25.20
CA ASP A 33 -3.72 30.16 -24.93
C ASP A 33 -2.83 28.95 -24.64
N ASN A 34 -3.48 27.88 -24.17
CA ASN A 34 -2.81 26.60 -23.90
C ASN A 34 -3.05 25.65 -25.08
N PRO A 35 -2.06 25.42 -25.97
CA PRO A 35 -2.20 24.57 -27.15
C PRO A 35 -2.51 23.12 -26.78
N MET A 36 -2.15 22.67 -25.57
CA MET A 36 -2.43 21.29 -25.10
C MET A 36 -3.92 21.03 -24.85
N SER A 37 -4.73 22.09 -24.64
CA SER A 37 -6.18 21.97 -24.51
C SER A 37 -6.86 21.45 -25.80
N LYS A 38 -6.25 21.75 -26.95
CA LYS A 38 -6.73 21.35 -28.29
C LYS A 38 -6.18 19.99 -28.75
N THR A 39 -5.29 19.34 -27.94
CA THR A 39 -4.70 18.07 -28.32
C THR A 39 -5.55 16.90 -27.81
N LEU A 40 -5.90 15.97 -28.70
CA LEU A 40 -6.52 14.71 -28.34
C LEU A 40 -5.44 13.68 -28.00
N LEU A 41 -5.64 12.94 -26.92
CA LEU A 41 -4.81 11.78 -26.62
C LEU A 41 -5.28 10.61 -27.50
N PRO A 42 -4.37 9.97 -28.25
CA PRO A 42 -4.68 8.71 -28.89
C PRO A 42 -5.16 7.71 -27.81
N ARG A 43 -6.21 6.97 -28.13
CA ARG A 43 -6.71 5.95 -27.21
C ARG A 43 -5.68 4.84 -27.11
N LYS A 44 -5.04 4.69 -25.96
CA LYS A 44 -4.15 3.58 -25.72
C LYS A 44 -5.02 2.33 -25.50
N ILE A 45 -4.88 1.35 -26.37
CA ILE A 45 -5.35 -0.01 -26.09
C ILE A 45 -4.31 -0.56 -25.09
N GLU A 46 -4.52 -0.29 -23.81
CA GLU A 46 -3.73 -0.96 -22.77
C GLU A 46 -4.28 -2.38 -22.70
N GLU A 47 -3.45 -3.35 -23.04
CA GLU A 47 -3.65 -4.69 -22.52
C GLU A 47 -3.63 -4.56 -21.00
N GLU A 48 -4.76 -4.78 -20.36
CA GLU A 48 -4.86 -4.76 -18.90
C GLU A 48 -3.88 -5.82 -18.38
N GLN A 49 -2.75 -5.36 -17.85
CA GLN A 49 -1.83 -6.25 -17.16
C GLN A 49 -2.57 -6.83 -15.96
N PRO A 50 -2.68 -8.16 -15.86
CA PRO A 50 -3.41 -8.78 -14.76
C PRO A 50 -2.80 -8.32 -13.43
N LEU A 51 -3.67 -7.93 -12.49
CA LEU A 51 -3.25 -7.53 -11.16
C LEU A 51 -2.51 -8.69 -10.50
N LYS A 52 -1.23 -8.50 -10.17
CA LYS A 52 -0.44 -9.50 -9.45
C LYS A 52 -0.74 -9.39 -7.96
N PHE A 53 -1.26 -10.45 -7.38
CA PHE A 53 -1.50 -10.61 -5.94
C PHE A 53 -1.31 -12.08 -5.55
N TYR A 54 -1.15 -12.34 -4.28
CA TYR A 54 -0.98 -13.69 -3.75
C TYR A 54 -2.33 -14.37 -3.47
N THR A 55 -2.38 -15.67 -3.69
CA THR A 55 -3.37 -16.53 -3.04
C THR A 55 -3.06 -16.63 -1.54
N LYS A 56 -4.00 -17.19 -0.77
CA LYS A 56 -3.81 -17.47 0.67
C LYS A 56 -2.52 -18.25 0.93
N ASP A 57 -2.31 -19.35 0.19
CA ASP A 57 -1.15 -20.24 0.39
C ASP A 57 0.16 -19.54 0.00
N GLN A 58 0.16 -18.78 -1.08
CA GLN A 58 1.32 -17.97 -1.49
C GLN A 58 1.68 -16.90 -0.46
N LEU A 59 0.67 -16.23 0.13
CA LEU A 59 0.91 -15.26 1.19
C LEU A 59 1.49 -15.92 2.44
N GLN A 60 0.97 -17.07 2.83
CA GLN A 60 1.48 -17.84 3.97
C GLN A 60 2.93 -18.28 3.73
N LEU A 61 3.23 -18.79 2.55
CA LEU A 61 4.59 -19.18 2.15
C LEU A 61 5.54 -17.99 2.17
N PHE A 62 5.14 -16.82 1.60
CA PHE A 62 5.95 -15.60 1.65
C PHE A 62 6.28 -15.18 3.09
N LEU A 63 5.27 -15.18 3.96
CA LEU A 63 5.45 -14.79 5.36
C LEU A 63 6.32 -15.78 6.14
N GLN A 64 6.16 -17.09 5.89
CA GLN A 64 7.00 -18.11 6.49
C GLN A 64 8.46 -17.93 6.04
N ASN A 65 8.71 -17.85 4.75
CA ASN A 65 10.05 -17.64 4.20
C ASN A 65 10.69 -16.35 4.73
N THR A 66 9.90 -15.27 4.85
CA THR A 66 10.40 -14.00 5.39
C THR A 66 10.77 -14.12 6.87
N LYS A 67 9.98 -14.85 7.64
CA LYS A 67 10.22 -15.07 9.07
C LYS A 67 11.49 -15.90 9.32
N GLU A 68 11.70 -16.94 8.52
CA GLU A 68 12.81 -17.89 8.70
C GLU A 68 14.14 -17.32 8.19
N ASN A 69 14.11 -16.54 7.13
CA ASN A 69 15.30 -16.15 6.40
C ASN A 69 15.67 -14.66 6.52
N ASN A 70 14.88 -13.84 7.24
CA ASN A 70 15.10 -12.40 7.32
C ASN A 70 14.99 -11.89 8.77
N SER A 71 15.24 -10.59 8.95
CA SER A 71 15.15 -9.96 10.28
C SER A 71 13.71 -9.86 10.76
N VAL A 72 13.55 -9.81 12.09
CA VAL A 72 12.26 -9.54 12.76
C VAL A 72 11.61 -8.27 12.21
N LYS A 73 12.40 -7.23 11.91
CA LYS A 73 11.92 -5.99 11.28
C LYS A 73 11.19 -6.24 9.98
N LEU A 74 11.83 -6.96 9.03
CA LEU A 74 11.25 -7.20 7.71
C LEU A 74 10.00 -8.08 7.79
N TYR A 75 10.06 -9.15 8.58
CA TYR A 75 8.89 -9.99 8.81
C TYR A 75 7.71 -9.20 9.39
N THR A 76 7.96 -8.39 10.43
CA THR A 76 6.90 -7.57 11.05
C THR A 76 6.32 -6.56 10.06
N PHE A 77 7.18 -5.91 9.26
CA PHE A 77 6.75 -4.94 8.27
C PHE A 77 5.83 -5.57 7.21
N PHE A 78 6.26 -6.66 6.57
CA PHE A 78 5.47 -7.30 5.52
C PHE A 78 4.22 -8.02 6.05
N ARG A 79 4.29 -8.58 7.27
CA ARG A 79 3.09 -9.07 7.94
C ARG A 79 2.09 -7.95 8.17
N LEU A 80 2.53 -6.80 8.62
CA LEU A 80 1.66 -5.66 8.84
C LEU A 80 0.99 -5.21 7.53
N LEU A 81 1.74 -5.09 6.43
CA LEU A 81 1.17 -4.79 5.11
C LEU A 81 0.13 -5.84 4.69
N ALA A 82 0.43 -7.13 4.86
CA ALA A 82 -0.43 -8.22 4.47
C ALA A 82 -1.75 -8.26 5.24
N TYR A 83 -1.71 -8.01 6.56
CA TYR A 83 -2.87 -8.17 7.44
C TYR A 83 -3.71 -6.89 7.64
N THR A 84 -3.20 -5.75 7.19
CA THR A 84 -3.93 -4.47 7.27
C THR A 84 -4.28 -3.87 5.92
N GLY A 85 -3.57 -4.26 4.87
CA GLY A 85 -3.71 -3.67 3.54
C GLY A 85 -3.30 -2.19 3.47
N MET A 86 -2.58 -1.66 4.47
CA MET A 86 -2.12 -0.28 4.44
C MET A 86 -1.09 -0.04 3.34
N ARG A 87 -0.92 1.23 2.95
CA ARG A 87 0.12 1.61 1.98
C ARG A 87 1.50 1.57 2.63
N LYS A 88 2.55 1.27 1.86
CA LYS A 88 3.93 1.24 2.38
C LYS A 88 4.34 2.52 3.11
N SER A 89 3.93 3.68 2.60
CA SER A 89 4.23 4.98 3.20
C SER A 89 3.43 5.24 4.48
N GLU A 90 2.24 4.66 4.64
CA GLU A 90 1.46 4.67 5.87
C GLU A 90 2.15 3.80 6.93
N ALA A 91 2.61 2.59 6.54
CA ALA A 91 3.32 1.68 7.45
C ALA A 91 4.63 2.28 7.98
N LEU A 92 5.40 2.96 7.12
CA LEU A 92 6.63 3.63 7.54
C LEU A 92 6.40 4.86 8.44
N ALA A 93 5.19 5.44 8.42
CA ALA A 93 4.82 6.60 9.23
C ALA A 93 4.26 6.24 10.61
N LEU A 94 4.07 4.94 10.91
CA LEU A 94 3.49 4.49 12.17
C LEU A 94 4.42 4.78 13.35
N GLN A 95 3.80 5.21 14.44
CA GLN A 95 4.41 5.38 15.75
C GLN A 95 3.80 4.37 16.74
N TRP A 96 4.51 4.05 17.83
CA TRP A 96 4.00 3.09 18.82
C TRP A 96 2.68 3.54 19.46
N GLU A 97 2.43 4.84 19.59
CA GLU A 97 1.16 5.40 20.05
C GLU A 97 -0.04 5.13 19.10
N ASP A 98 0.22 4.77 17.84
CA ASP A 98 -0.84 4.43 16.88
C ASP A 98 -1.42 3.02 17.11
N ILE A 99 -0.82 2.23 18.03
CA ILE A 99 -1.24 0.86 18.34
C ILE A 99 -1.90 0.82 19.71
N ASP A 100 -3.18 0.50 19.73
CA ASP A 100 -3.93 0.24 20.96
C ASP A 100 -3.95 -1.27 21.22
N TYR A 101 -3.12 -1.71 22.15
CA TYR A 101 -3.03 -3.13 22.54
C TYR A 101 -4.23 -3.61 23.33
N PHE A 102 -4.96 -2.73 24.00
CA PHE A 102 -6.16 -3.08 24.77
C PHE A 102 -7.34 -3.35 23.84
N ASN A 103 -7.63 -2.40 22.94
CA ASN A 103 -8.70 -2.54 21.95
C ASN A 103 -8.28 -3.34 20.71
N LYS A 104 -7.02 -3.79 20.65
CA LYS A 104 -6.44 -4.54 19.53
C LYS A 104 -6.59 -3.81 18.19
N THR A 105 -6.30 -2.52 18.17
CA THR A 105 -6.46 -1.70 16.97
C THR A 105 -5.18 -0.97 16.58
N ILE A 106 -5.12 -0.56 15.32
CA ILE A 106 -4.10 0.33 14.79
C ILE A 106 -4.76 1.50 14.07
N THR A 107 -4.33 2.71 14.37
CA THR A 107 -4.82 3.93 13.73
C THR A 107 -3.86 4.37 12.63
N ILE A 108 -4.37 4.46 11.41
CA ILE A 108 -3.61 4.87 10.22
C ILE A 108 -4.04 6.28 9.85
N GLY A 109 -3.28 7.27 10.31
CA GLY A 109 -3.59 8.69 10.13
C GLY A 109 -2.42 9.51 9.60
N LYS A 110 -1.29 8.87 9.28
CA LYS A 110 -0.07 9.54 8.85
C LYS A 110 0.50 8.84 7.61
N THR A 111 1.27 9.55 6.82
CA THR A 111 2.00 8.99 5.69
C THR A 111 3.33 9.72 5.55
N ILE A 112 4.34 9.05 5.01
CA ILE A 112 5.57 9.72 4.61
C ILE A 112 5.52 10.09 3.14
N ALA A 113 6.10 11.24 2.82
CA ALA A 113 6.28 11.74 1.46
C ALA A 113 7.67 12.36 1.31
N GLN A 114 8.01 12.75 0.10
CA GLN A 114 9.17 13.57 -0.18
C GLN A 114 8.70 15.00 -0.47
N ASP A 115 9.38 15.98 0.09
CA ASP A 115 9.17 17.39 -0.22
C ASP A 115 9.88 17.80 -1.53
N GLU A 116 9.84 19.08 -1.84
CA GLU A 116 10.49 19.66 -3.03
C GLU A 116 12.02 19.56 -3.00
N PHE A 117 12.61 19.38 -1.82
CA PHE A 117 14.05 19.18 -1.61
C PHE A 117 14.44 17.71 -1.50
N ASN A 118 13.51 16.78 -1.84
CA ASN A 118 13.71 15.34 -1.73
C ASN A 118 13.91 14.84 -0.28
N GLN A 119 13.53 15.64 0.74
CA GLN A 119 13.60 15.24 2.13
C GLN A 119 12.36 14.43 2.53
N VAL A 120 12.56 13.42 3.36
CA VAL A 120 11.44 12.62 3.89
C VAL A 120 10.71 13.43 4.94
N VAL A 121 9.42 13.68 4.71
CA VAL A 121 8.55 14.45 5.60
C VAL A 121 7.34 13.61 6.00
N LEU A 122 6.93 13.78 7.26
CA LEU A 122 5.68 13.23 7.77
C LEU A 122 4.53 14.11 7.33
N GLN A 123 3.57 13.53 6.62
CA GLN A 123 2.33 14.21 6.23
C GLN A 123 1.17 13.66 7.04
N VAL A 124 0.47 14.58 7.71
CA VAL A 124 -0.81 14.30 8.35
C VAL A 124 -1.92 14.60 7.35
N PRO A 125 -2.93 13.76 7.21
CA PRO A 125 -4.02 14.01 6.28
C PRO A 125 -4.73 15.33 6.59
N LYS A 126 -5.04 16.10 5.55
CA LYS A 126 -5.72 17.40 5.65
C LYS A 126 -7.17 17.31 6.15
N THR A 127 -7.77 16.12 6.21
CA THR A 127 -9.16 15.89 6.64
C THR A 127 -9.24 14.72 7.61
N LYS A 128 -10.11 14.83 8.62
CA LYS A 128 -10.40 13.76 9.61
C LYS A 128 -10.81 12.43 8.94
N ASN A 129 -11.48 12.48 7.80
CA ASN A 129 -11.92 11.28 7.04
C ASN A 129 -10.80 10.51 6.34
N SER A 130 -9.55 10.98 6.43
CA SER A 130 -8.40 10.28 5.85
C SER A 130 -7.69 9.37 6.86
N SER A 131 -8.08 9.43 8.14
CA SER A 131 -7.67 8.50 9.19
C SER A 131 -8.65 7.35 9.29
N ARG A 132 -8.13 6.15 9.51
CA ARG A 132 -8.93 4.94 9.75
C ARG A 132 -8.30 4.08 10.84
N THR A 133 -9.14 3.39 11.59
CA THR A 133 -8.73 2.44 12.62
C THR A 133 -9.04 1.03 12.14
N ILE A 134 -8.07 0.13 12.23
CA ILE A 134 -8.14 -1.26 11.76
C ILE A 134 -7.98 -2.19 12.95
N GLN A 135 -8.85 -3.19 13.07
CA GLN A 135 -8.71 -4.26 14.04
C GLN A 135 -7.54 -5.17 13.65
N LEU A 136 -6.68 -5.51 14.62
CA LEU A 136 -5.54 -6.42 14.48
C LEU A 136 -5.83 -7.77 15.14
N ASP A 137 -5.26 -8.82 14.56
CA ASP A 137 -5.25 -10.15 15.15
C ASP A 137 -4.19 -10.26 16.27
N ASP A 138 -4.40 -11.18 17.22
CA ASP A 138 -3.52 -11.39 18.38
C ASP A 138 -2.08 -11.75 17.99
N PHE A 139 -1.91 -12.48 16.90
CA PHE A 139 -0.59 -12.86 16.44
C PHE A 139 0.18 -11.63 15.89
N THR A 140 -0.49 -10.74 15.16
CA THR A 140 0.12 -9.50 14.69
C THR A 140 0.49 -8.58 15.85
N LEU A 141 -0.37 -8.47 16.87
CA LEU A 141 -0.07 -7.70 18.09
C LEU A 141 1.13 -8.29 18.85
N LYS A 142 1.20 -9.62 19.01
CA LYS A 142 2.34 -10.29 19.60
C LYS A 142 3.63 -10.03 18.81
N GLN A 143 3.57 -10.09 17.49
CA GLN A 143 4.69 -9.81 16.60
C GLN A 143 5.18 -8.35 16.72
N LEU A 144 4.26 -7.39 16.85
CA LEU A 144 4.61 -5.99 17.09
C LEU A 144 5.34 -5.79 18.41
N ARG A 145 4.93 -6.47 19.49
CA ARG A 145 5.65 -6.44 20.78
C ARG A 145 7.05 -7.02 20.68
N ILE A 146 7.20 -8.14 19.96
CA ILE A 146 8.53 -8.75 19.71
C ILE A 146 9.43 -7.74 18.98
N TRP A 147 8.89 -7.09 17.95
CA TRP A 147 9.63 -6.09 17.18
C TRP A 147 9.97 -4.86 18.06
N GLN A 148 9.07 -4.38 18.89
CA GLN A 148 9.34 -3.24 19.79
C GLN A 148 10.52 -3.52 20.71
N GLN A 149 10.55 -4.70 21.34
CA GLN A 149 11.66 -5.11 22.19
C GLN A 149 12.98 -5.24 21.41
N GLU A 150 12.92 -5.79 20.21
CA GLU A 150 14.09 -5.94 19.36
C GLU A 150 14.60 -4.58 18.85
N GLN A 151 13.70 -3.68 18.46
CA GLN A 151 14.05 -2.31 18.10
C GLN A 151 14.76 -1.59 19.23
N MET A 152 14.25 -1.70 20.48
CA MET A 152 14.90 -1.09 21.65
C MET A 152 16.33 -1.59 21.84
N LYS A 153 16.56 -2.91 21.75
CA LYS A 153 17.90 -3.49 21.86
C LYS A 153 18.85 -2.98 20.78
N ILE A 154 18.40 -3.01 19.53
CA ILE A 154 19.20 -2.55 18.39
C ILE A 154 19.54 -1.06 18.52
N MET A 155 18.54 -0.23 18.85
CA MET A 155 18.72 1.23 18.86
C MET A 155 19.59 1.69 20.03
N ILE A 156 19.57 1.00 21.18
CA ILE A 156 20.49 1.27 22.30
C ILE A 156 21.96 1.08 21.85
N LEU A 157 22.26 0.08 21.03
CA LEU A 157 23.61 -0.13 20.50
C LEU A 157 24.09 1.04 19.61
N TYR A 158 23.17 1.78 19.01
CA TYR A 158 23.43 3.00 18.24
C TYR A 158 23.32 4.28 19.07
N GLY A 159 23.12 4.18 20.39
CA GLY A 159 23.03 5.33 21.30
C GLY A 159 21.66 6.01 21.36
N TYR A 160 20.60 5.38 20.84
CA TYR A 160 19.25 5.96 20.83
C TYR A 160 18.34 5.27 21.86
N ASN A 161 17.69 6.07 22.70
CA ASN A 161 16.58 5.61 23.53
C ASN A 161 15.27 5.71 22.75
N THR A 162 14.64 4.57 22.51
CA THR A 162 13.38 4.47 21.76
C THR A 162 12.16 4.22 22.65
N ASN A 163 12.30 4.41 23.97
CA ASN A 163 11.18 4.26 24.92
C ASN A 163 10.28 5.49 24.92
N SER A 164 9.69 5.79 23.77
CA SER A 164 8.73 6.90 23.59
C SER A 164 7.52 6.40 22.79
N PRO A 165 6.29 6.76 23.18
CA PRO A 165 5.10 6.47 22.40
C PRO A 165 5.17 7.02 20.96
N LYS A 166 5.86 8.16 20.78
CA LYS A 166 6.05 8.82 19.47
C LYS A 166 7.21 8.26 18.65
N GLN A 167 7.92 7.23 19.17
CA GLN A 167 8.93 6.53 18.39
C GLN A 167 8.30 5.84 17.19
N PHE A 168 8.87 6.04 16.00
CA PHE A 168 8.42 5.35 14.78
C PHE A 168 8.75 3.85 14.87
N LEU A 169 7.83 3.01 14.35
CA LEU A 169 8.02 1.57 14.31
C LEU A 169 9.22 1.16 13.46
N PHE A 170 9.45 1.87 12.36
CA PHE A 170 10.47 1.53 11.39
C PHE A 170 11.37 2.73 11.10
N THR A 171 12.61 2.66 11.59
CA THR A 171 13.62 3.71 11.45
C THR A 171 14.94 3.14 10.93
N THR A 172 15.77 4.03 10.40
CA THR A 172 17.18 3.73 10.11
C THR A 172 17.97 3.53 11.42
N ASN A 173 19.21 3.07 11.30
CA ASN A 173 20.11 2.94 12.46
C ASN A 173 20.48 4.29 13.09
N THR A 174 20.22 5.41 12.40
CA THR A 174 20.35 6.77 12.93
C THR A 174 19.02 7.35 13.40
N ASN A 175 18.05 6.51 13.69
CA ASN A 175 16.70 6.83 14.16
C ASN A 175 15.93 7.83 13.26
N LYS A 176 16.20 7.83 11.96
CA LYS A 176 15.51 8.67 10.96
C LYS A 176 14.46 7.85 10.19
N LEU A 177 13.48 8.54 9.61
CA LEU A 177 12.51 7.94 8.70
C LEU A 177 13.19 7.37 7.45
N TYR A 178 12.67 6.27 6.95
CA TYR A 178 13.09 5.70 5.67
C TYR A 178 12.48 6.44 4.49
N TYR A 179 13.20 6.51 3.39
CA TYR A 179 12.60 6.83 2.09
C TYR A 179 11.64 5.71 1.67
N PRO A 180 10.46 6.03 1.08
CA PRO A 180 9.47 5.00 0.71
C PRO A 180 9.99 3.95 -0.28
N GLN A 181 11.05 4.27 -1.03
CA GLN A 181 11.69 3.34 -1.97
C GLN A 181 12.29 2.13 -1.26
N VAL A 182 12.80 2.28 -0.04
CA VAL A 182 13.44 1.21 0.72
C VAL A 182 12.58 -0.07 0.82
N VAL A 183 11.25 0.08 0.81
CA VAL A 183 10.34 -1.07 0.88
C VAL A 183 10.42 -1.94 -0.38
N ASN A 184 10.66 -1.34 -1.55
CA ASN A 184 10.90 -2.11 -2.77
C ASN A 184 12.24 -2.84 -2.67
N ASP A 185 13.28 -2.15 -2.17
CA ASP A 185 14.62 -2.74 -2.01
C ASP A 185 14.59 -3.92 -1.01
N TRP A 186 13.82 -3.81 0.08
CA TRP A 186 13.60 -4.92 1.02
C TRP A 186 12.89 -6.09 0.37
N LEU A 187 11.87 -5.82 -0.44
CA LEU A 187 11.12 -6.86 -1.13
C LEU A 187 11.97 -7.57 -2.18
N ASP A 188 12.75 -6.80 -2.96
CA ASP A 188 13.70 -7.34 -3.93
C ASP A 188 14.78 -8.20 -3.25
N TRP A 189 15.25 -7.77 -2.08
CA TRP A 189 16.17 -8.56 -1.25
C TRP A 189 15.56 -9.90 -0.81
N ILE A 190 14.29 -9.88 -0.35
CA ILE A 190 13.58 -11.10 0.06
C ILE A 190 13.44 -12.05 -1.14
N TYR A 191 13.03 -11.56 -2.31
CA TYR A 191 12.89 -12.38 -3.51
C TYR A 191 14.21 -12.94 -4.03
N LYS A 192 15.31 -12.20 -3.88
CA LYS A 192 16.65 -12.72 -4.22
C LYS A 192 17.07 -13.86 -3.29
N LYS A 193 16.72 -13.77 -2.02
CA LYS A 193 17.09 -14.77 -1.01
C LYS A 193 16.18 -15.99 -1.03
N THR A 194 14.91 -15.79 -1.26
CA THR A 194 13.87 -16.83 -1.33
C THR A 194 12.98 -16.57 -2.55
N PRO A 195 13.42 -17.03 -3.74
CA PRO A 195 12.65 -16.85 -4.98
C PRO A 195 11.26 -17.48 -4.88
N MET A 196 10.26 -16.74 -5.33
CA MET A 196 8.87 -17.23 -5.45
C MET A 196 8.10 -16.49 -6.54
N GLU A 197 7.06 -17.10 -7.06
CA GLU A 197 6.17 -16.53 -8.07
C GLU A 197 4.70 -16.54 -7.60
N PRO A 198 3.91 -15.53 -7.98
CA PRO A 198 4.33 -14.33 -8.71
C PRO A 198 5.11 -13.37 -7.80
N GLN A 199 6.09 -12.65 -8.35
CA GLN A 199 6.65 -11.52 -7.63
C GLN A 199 5.66 -10.35 -7.66
N ILE A 200 5.27 -9.88 -6.47
CA ILE A 200 4.36 -8.75 -6.30
C ILE A 200 5.12 -7.51 -5.82
N THR A 201 4.55 -6.35 -6.06
CA THR A 201 5.07 -5.07 -5.51
C THR A 201 4.58 -4.85 -4.08
N PRO A 202 5.11 -3.88 -3.31
CA PRO A 202 4.55 -3.51 -2.01
C PRO A 202 3.06 -3.14 -2.09
N HIS A 203 2.58 -2.62 -3.22
CA HIS A 203 1.15 -2.36 -3.44
C HIS A 203 0.36 -3.65 -3.71
N GLY A 204 1.01 -4.68 -4.24
CA GLY A 204 0.44 -6.01 -4.42
C GLY A 204 -0.02 -6.67 -3.12
N PHE A 205 0.61 -6.36 -1.96
CA PHE A 205 0.12 -6.81 -0.64
C PHE A 205 -1.25 -6.23 -0.30
N ARG A 206 -1.52 -4.99 -0.71
CA ARG A 206 -2.83 -4.37 -0.54
C ARG A 206 -3.87 -5.03 -1.46
N HIS A 207 -3.50 -5.37 -2.69
CA HIS A 207 -4.37 -6.15 -3.59
C HIS A 207 -4.63 -7.54 -3.03
N THR A 208 -3.60 -8.22 -2.50
CA THR A 208 -3.72 -9.50 -1.82
C THR A 208 -4.70 -9.42 -0.63
N HIS A 209 -4.53 -8.43 0.24
CA HIS A 209 -5.43 -8.22 1.37
C HIS A 209 -6.88 -8.00 0.94
N CYS A 210 -7.09 -7.17 -0.09
CA CYS A 210 -8.41 -6.92 -0.66
C CYS A 210 -9.05 -8.20 -1.22
N SER A 211 -8.28 -8.98 -2.00
CA SER A 211 -8.72 -10.25 -2.59
C SER A 211 -9.13 -11.26 -1.53
N LEU A 212 -8.26 -11.47 -0.53
CA LEU A 212 -8.51 -12.43 0.54
C LEU A 212 -9.67 -12.02 1.47
N LEU A 213 -9.92 -10.72 1.65
CA LEU A 213 -11.12 -10.25 2.34
C LEU A 213 -12.40 -10.63 1.58
N PHE A 214 -12.42 -10.46 0.25
CA PHE A 214 -13.56 -10.90 -0.55
C PHE A 214 -13.74 -12.42 -0.53
N GLU A 215 -12.65 -13.17 -0.61
CA GLU A 215 -12.69 -14.63 -0.47
C GLU A 215 -13.22 -15.07 0.90
N SER A 216 -12.94 -14.30 1.96
CA SER A 216 -13.47 -14.55 3.31
C SER A 216 -14.94 -14.17 3.49
N GLY A 217 -15.56 -13.52 2.48
CA GLY A 217 -16.98 -13.14 2.49
C GLY A 217 -17.24 -11.69 2.90
N ALA A 218 -16.21 -10.85 3.05
CA ALA A 218 -16.40 -9.44 3.37
C ALA A 218 -17.13 -8.71 2.24
N SER A 219 -18.02 -7.79 2.61
CA SER A 219 -18.74 -6.93 1.68
C SER A 219 -17.81 -5.87 1.06
N ILE A 220 -18.19 -5.33 -0.09
CA ILE A 220 -17.45 -4.27 -0.77
C ILE A 220 -17.27 -3.04 0.14
N LYS A 221 -18.28 -2.72 0.95
CA LYS A 221 -18.25 -1.58 1.87
C LYS A 221 -17.24 -1.80 3.00
N GLU A 222 -17.23 -2.97 3.63
CA GLU A 222 -16.26 -3.32 4.68
C GLU A 222 -14.82 -3.28 4.16
N VAL A 223 -14.57 -3.80 2.96
CA VAL A 223 -13.26 -3.75 2.31
C VAL A 223 -12.86 -2.31 1.99
N GLN A 224 -13.78 -1.49 1.46
CA GLN A 224 -13.54 -0.09 1.15
C GLN A 224 -13.17 0.72 2.41
N GLU A 225 -13.92 0.57 3.49
CA GLU A 225 -13.68 1.24 4.76
C GLU A 225 -12.34 0.82 5.37
N ARG A 226 -12.06 -0.49 5.43
CA ARG A 226 -10.82 -1.03 5.96
C ARG A 226 -9.59 -0.55 5.20
N LEU A 227 -9.67 -0.49 3.87
CA LEU A 227 -8.58 -0.02 3.03
C LEU A 227 -8.49 1.51 2.95
N GLY A 228 -9.57 2.24 3.21
CA GLY A 228 -9.64 3.69 3.03
C GLY A 228 -9.55 4.10 1.55
N HIS A 229 -10.27 3.37 0.67
CA HIS A 229 -10.40 3.76 -0.73
C HIS A 229 -11.42 4.89 -0.86
N LYS A 230 -10.97 6.05 -1.38
CA LYS A 230 -11.86 7.18 -1.67
C LYS A 230 -12.86 6.87 -2.77
N ASP A 231 -12.43 6.11 -3.79
CA ASP A 231 -13.25 5.68 -4.92
C ASP A 231 -13.51 4.18 -4.83
N ILE A 232 -14.79 3.81 -4.83
CA ILE A 232 -15.27 2.43 -4.83
C ILE A 232 -14.79 1.65 -6.08
N LYS A 233 -14.55 2.35 -7.21
CA LYS A 233 -14.08 1.73 -8.45
C LYS A 233 -12.80 0.92 -8.25
N THR A 234 -11.88 1.42 -7.43
CA THR A 234 -10.63 0.71 -7.12
C THR A 234 -10.91 -0.64 -6.42
N THR A 235 -11.87 -0.66 -5.49
CA THR A 235 -12.28 -1.88 -4.79
C THR A 235 -13.03 -2.83 -5.73
N MET A 236 -13.92 -2.27 -6.58
CA MET A 236 -14.70 -3.05 -7.54
C MET A 236 -13.84 -3.69 -8.63
N ASN A 237 -12.79 -3.04 -9.09
CA ASN A 237 -11.86 -3.64 -10.05
C ASN A 237 -11.21 -4.91 -9.49
N ILE A 238 -10.76 -4.87 -8.23
CA ILE A 238 -10.18 -6.07 -7.59
C ILE A 238 -11.27 -7.14 -7.39
N TYR A 239 -12.47 -6.74 -6.96
CA TYR A 239 -13.60 -7.65 -6.80
C TYR A 239 -13.92 -8.40 -8.10
N ALA A 240 -13.98 -7.72 -9.24
CA ALA A 240 -14.27 -8.31 -10.54
C ALA A 240 -13.24 -9.38 -10.96
N HIS A 241 -11.97 -9.24 -10.56
CA HIS A 241 -10.93 -10.24 -10.84
C HIS A 241 -11.00 -11.47 -9.92
N VAL A 242 -11.57 -11.35 -8.72
CA VAL A 242 -11.62 -12.43 -7.70
C VAL A 242 -12.90 -13.25 -7.81
N THR A 243 -13.98 -12.68 -8.34
CA THR A 243 -15.34 -13.24 -8.29
C THR A 243 -15.79 -14.18 -9.43
N PRO A 244 -15.04 -14.52 -10.47
CA PRO A 244 -15.53 -15.47 -11.48
C PRO A 244 -15.96 -16.82 -10.90
N GLN A 245 -15.34 -17.26 -9.80
CA GLN A 245 -15.69 -18.50 -9.09
C GLN A 245 -16.86 -18.33 -8.10
N SER A 246 -17.13 -17.12 -7.62
CA SER A 246 -18.23 -16.88 -6.66
C SER A 246 -19.59 -16.82 -7.35
N VAL A 247 -19.65 -16.48 -8.64
CA VAL A 247 -20.90 -16.49 -9.43
C VAL A 247 -21.51 -17.87 -9.47
N LYS A 248 -20.70 -18.94 -9.59
CA LYS A 248 -21.18 -20.33 -9.52
C LYS A 248 -21.76 -20.69 -8.15
N LYS A 249 -21.20 -20.13 -7.07
CA LYS A 249 -21.64 -20.41 -5.69
C LYS A 249 -22.85 -19.56 -5.25
N THR A 250 -23.26 -18.58 -6.05
CA THR A 250 -24.38 -17.69 -5.68
C THR A 250 -25.72 -18.44 -5.73
N GLY A 251 -25.91 -19.33 -6.70
CA GLY A 251 -27.09 -20.20 -6.77
C GLY A 251 -27.21 -21.12 -5.54
N ASP A 252 -26.12 -21.82 -5.21
CA ASP A 252 -26.08 -22.73 -4.06
C ASP A 252 -26.30 -22.00 -2.72
N ARG A 253 -25.74 -20.76 -2.59
CA ARG A 253 -25.98 -19.93 -1.40
C ARG A 253 -27.42 -19.48 -1.29
N PHE A 254 -28.07 -19.15 -2.41
CA PHE A 254 -29.46 -18.74 -2.42
C PHE A 254 -30.37 -19.92 -2.11
N ALA A 255 -30.16 -21.08 -2.73
CA ALA A 255 -30.90 -22.31 -2.44
C ALA A 255 -30.81 -22.68 -0.95
N LYS A 256 -29.58 -22.68 -0.40
CA LYS A 256 -29.36 -22.92 1.03
C LYS A 256 -30.02 -21.88 1.95
N PHE A 257 -30.07 -20.61 1.54
CA PHE A 257 -30.78 -19.57 2.29
C PHE A 257 -32.28 -19.75 2.25
N MET A 258 -32.82 -20.25 1.12
CA MET A 258 -34.25 -20.57 0.95
C MET A 258 -34.64 -21.91 1.62
N GLY A 259 -33.68 -22.70 2.16
CA GLY A 259 -33.96 -23.94 2.86
C GLY A 259 -34.02 -25.16 1.94
N GLU A 260 -33.47 -25.08 0.72
CA GLU A 260 -33.33 -26.16 -0.26
C GLU A 260 -31.98 -26.87 -0.16
#